data_02c140f7bb14d89b8e72abe8cf01746a
#
_entry.id   02c140f7bb14d89b8e72abe8cf01746a
#
_cell.length_a   1.000
_cell.length_b   1.000
_cell.length_c   1.000
_cell.angle_alpha   90.00
_cell.angle_beta   90.00
_cell.angle_gamma   90.00
#
_symmetry.space_group_name_H-M   'P 1'
#
loop_
_entity.id
_entity.type
_entity.pdbx_description
1 polymer ?
#
loop_
_entity_poly.entity_id
_entity_poly.type
_entity_poly.pdbx_seq_one_letter_code
_entity_poly.pdbx_strand_id
1 'polypeptide(L)'
;MSRSGGIKQVATLVATLLALAILTIVPAQAAPTHAGELTEGDVEAWLDGAVPALLKREGIPGAAVSVVHDGEILTARGYGVAEVATADAPPVPVDPRETLLRVGSISKVPLAVAVMQLADSGELDLDEPITTYTDLAPAPTFDPPVTMRHLLTHTAGYEEAIRGTVRSGPARMPPLGDYLRAMAPEQIYAPGTVPAYSNYGYALAAHIVEEVSGQEAGEYLQTQVLEPAGATTATYDQPLPSSVASRAALPYPTVHEDPIGFELVGPWPAGSLSASAVDMGEFMRALLDQEDSPILSSEAMSLLFAPGLTAEQLGALAAGHQMTLGMFEQDRNGHRILGHGGDVIHSHAAFQIYPEEGTGIFIGLNGTGRQPDSSVVLRSGLFDDFTDRYYPPTSDPVQVQATSGDHAAAAAGRYITSRRGESSFMRAYSLVSTVTVRSAGDTLVIPALTDASGHPLELRETEPWLFQDPAGTHRLAVATDDSGEVEAISLMPAATLLPAPAWYLPLLLALVVALVVVAIALVSWPARVVIGWRLG
;
A
#
# COMPACT_ATOMS: atom_id res chain seq x y z
N MET A 1 -43.24 -63.71 11.20
CA MET A 1 -43.55 -62.56 11.99
C MET A 1 -42.54 -61.47 11.66
N SER A 2 -42.96 -60.67 10.83
CA SER A 2 -43.04 -59.25 10.59
C SER A 2 -41.72 -58.49 10.65
N ARG A 3 -41.08 -58.31 9.45
CA ARG A 3 -39.95 -57.34 9.18
C ARG A 3 -40.45 -55.95 8.71
N SER A 4 -41.73 -55.63 8.94
CA SER A 4 -42.30 -54.35 8.40
C SER A 4 -42.31 -53.15 9.36
N GLY A 5 -41.89 -53.33 10.62
CA GLY A 5 -41.86 -52.25 11.61
C GLY A 5 -40.64 -51.31 11.53
N GLY A 6 -39.48 -51.79 11.09
CA GLY A 6 -38.23 -51.04 11.07
C GLY A 6 -38.15 -49.98 9.96
N ILE A 7 -38.73 -50.25 8.79
CA ILE A 7 -38.66 -49.35 7.62
C ILE A 7 -39.54 -48.10 7.83
N LYS A 8 -40.67 -48.24 8.50
CA LYS A 8 -41.55 -47.06 8.79
C LYS A 8 -40.95 -46.13 9.83
N GLN A 9 -40.23 -46.65 10.85
CA GLN A 9 -39.57 -45.81 11.85
C GLN A 9 -38.38 -45.02 11.27
N VAL A 10 -37.60 -45.65 10.35
CA VAL A 10 -36.48 -44.96 9.68
C VAL A 10 -36.98 -43.89 8.71
N ALA A 11 -38.08 -44.18 7.96
CA ALA A 11 -38.67 -43.19 7.06
C ALA A 11 -39.27 -41.98 7.81
N THR A 12 -39.84 -42.20 8.99
CA THR A 12 -40.36 -41.09 9.83
C THR A 12 -39.22 -40.28 10.44
N LEU A 13 -38.12 -40.89 10.85
CA LEU A 13 -36.96 -40.19 11.40
C LEU A 13 -36.24 -39.33 10.32
N VAL A 14 -36.10 -39.86 9.11
CA VAL A 14 -35.51 -39.13 7.98
C VAL A 14 -36.41 -37.96 7.53
N ALA A 15 -37.72 -38.13 7.51
CA ALA A 15 -38.68 -37.09 7.18
C ALA A 15 -38.68 -35.96 8.27
N THR A 16 -38.52 -36.32 9.55
CA THR A 16 -38.44 -35.33 10.64
C THR A 16 -37.10 -34.59 10.62
N LEU A 17 -35.98 -35.24 10.28
CA LEU A 17 -34.68 -34.58 10.14
C LEU A 17 -34.61 -33.67 8.89
N LEU A 18 -35.25 -34.04 7.77
CA LEU A 18 -35.38 -33.17 6.61
C LEU A 18 -36.32 -31.98 6.88
N ALA A 19 -37.38 -32.14 7.65
CA ALA A 19 -38.25 -31.05 8.04
C ALA A 19 -37.59 -30.09 9.05
N LEU A 20 -36.69 -30.56 9.94
CA LEU A 20 -35.87 -29.70 10.79
C LEU A 20 -34.75 -28.97 10.04
N ALA A 21 -34.23 -29.56 8.94
CA ALA A 21 -33.21 -28.89 8.10
C ALA A 21 -33.78 -27.77 7.20
N ILE A 22 -35.09 -27.74 6.98
CA ILE A 22 -35.75 -26.71 6.16
C ILE A 22 -36.18 -25.50 7.03
N LEU A 23 -36.15 -25.63 8.37
CA LEU A 23 -36.62 -24.57 9.30
C LEU A 23 -35.50 -23.66 9.87
N THR A 24 -34.28 -23.73 9.33
CA THR A 24 -33.17 -22.89 9.81
C THR A 24 -32.45 -22.10 8.72
N ILE A 25 -33.06 -21.92 7.55
CA ILE A 25 -32.69 -20.81 6.67
C ILE A 25 -33.60 -19.63 7.10
N VAL A 26 -33.33 -19.07 8.27
CA VAL A 26 -33.63 -17.67 8.51
C VAL A 26 -32.70 -16.92 7.57
N PRO A 27 -33.19 -16.18 6.56
CA PRO A 27 -32.31 -15.24 5.88
C PRO A 27 -31.72 -14.41 7.01
N ALA A 28 -30.41 -14.33 7.09
CA ALA A 28 -29.76 -13.32 7.90
C ALA A 28 -30.38 -12.00 7.43
N GLN A 29 -31.31 -11.48 8.21
CA GLN A 29 -31.71 -10.09 8.04
C GLN A 29 -30.42 -9.33 8.22
N ALA A 30 -29.95 -8.71 7.13
CA ALA A 30 -28.94 -7.69 7.26
C ALA A 30 -29.41 -6.78 8.38
N ALA A 31 -28.66 -6.68 9.44
CA ALA A 31 -28.95 -5.72 10.50
C ALA A 31 -29.14 -4.38 9.79
N PRO A 32 -30.14 -3.58 10.17
CA PRO A 32 -30.29 -2.26 9.60
C PRO A 32 -28.95 -1.56 9.82
N THR A 33 -28.27 -1.22 8.76
CA THR A 33 -27.05 -0.43 8.76
C THR A 33 -27.43 1.00 9.15
N HIS A 34 -27.67 1.20 10.44
CA HIS A 34 -27.55 2.55 10.99
C HIS A 34 -26.05 2.84 10.96
N ALA A 35 -25.67 3.85 10.20
CA ALA A 35 -24.32 4.42 10.32
C ALA A 35 -24.05 4.66 11.82
N GLY A 36 -22.90 4.21 12.31
CA GLY A 36 -22.45 4.56 13.66
C GLY A 36 -22.40 6.08 13.76
N GLU A 37 -22.73 6.64 14.90
CA GLU A 37 -22.51 8.06 15.14
C GLU A 37 -21.01 8.28 15.33
N LEU A 38 -20.36 9.12 14.53
CA LEU A 38 -18.93 9.40 14.63
C LEU A 38 -18.66 10.33 15.81
N THR A 39 -18.74 9.76 17.02
CA THR A 39 -18.44 10.44 18.28
C THR A 39 -17.22 9.82 18.94
N GLU A 40 -16.51 10.58 19.78
CA GLU A 40 -15.36 10.10 20.54
C GLU A 40 -15.67 8.77 21.23
N GLY A 41 -16.78 8.71 21.99
CA GLY A 41 -17.14 7.52 22.76
C GLY A 41 -17.45 6.29 21.90
N ASP A 42 -18.11 6.44 20.76
CA ASP A 42 -18.40 5.31 19.85
C ASP A 42 -17.13 4.82 19.16
N VAL A 43 -16.30 5.75 18.66
CA VAL A 43 -15.01 5.43 18.02
C VAL A 43 -14.08 4.74 19.00
N GLU A 44 -13.94 5.24 20.22
CA GLU A 44 -13.11 4.61 21.25
C GLU A 44 -13.60 3.20 21.60
N ALA A 45 -14.90 3.02 21.81
CA ALA A 45 -15.46 1.71 22.12
C ALA A 45 -15.24 0.71 20.98
N TRP A 46 -15.36 1.16 19.72
CA TRP A 46 -15.08 0.33 18.55
C TRP A 46 -13.59 -0.02 18.45
N LEU A 47 -12.67 0.95 18.58
CA LEU A 47 -11.22 0.73 18.55
C LEU A 47 -10.77 -0.20 19.68
N ASP A 48 -11.28 -0.02 20.89
CA ASP A 48 -10.93 -0.84 22.07
C ASP A 48 -11.39 -2.31 21.90
N GLY A 49 -12.43 -2.55 21.11
CA GLY A 49 -12.87 -3.91 20.74
C GLY A 49 -12.06 -4.50 19.58
N ALA A 50 -11.84 -3.72 18.53
CA ALA A 50 -11.25 -4.20 17.28
C ALA A 50 -9.72 -4.35 17.35
N VAL A 51 -8.99 -3.30 17.74
CA VAL A 51 -7.52 -3.26 17.60
C VAL A 51 -6.82 -4.31 18.44
N PRO A 52 -7.14 -4.53 19.75
CA PRO A 52 -6.51 -5.59 20.52
C PRO A 52 -6.76 -7.00 19.97
N ALA A 53 -7.96 -7.24 19.42
CA ALA A 53 -8.30 -8.53 18.80
C ALA A 53 -7.48 -8.77 17.53
N LEU A 54 -7.33 -7.75 16.69
CA LEU A 54 -6.51 -7.77 15.48
C LEU A 54 -5.02 -7.99 15.79
N LEU A 55 -4.44 -7.24 16.73
CA LEU A 55 -3.05 -7.40 17.17
C LEU A 55 -2.76 -8.82 17.64
N LYS A 56 -3.66 -9.38 18.47
CA LYS A 56 -3.54 -10.75 18.97
C LYS A 56 -3.64 -11.78 17.85
N ARG A 57 -4.57 -11.61 16.90
CA ARG A 57 -4.77 -12.50 15.76
C ARG A 57 -3.52 -12.52 14.88
N GLU A 58 -3.02 -11.36 14.55
CA GLU A 58 -1.88 -11.20 13.65
C GLU A 58 -0.51 -11.42 14.33
N GLY A 59 -0.42 -11.34 15.65
CA GLY A 59 0.82 -11.49 16.40
C GLY A 59 1.72 -10.26 16.32
N ILE A 60 1.12 -9.08 16.24
CA ILE A 60 1.79 -7.78 16.19
C ILE A 60 1.85 -7.22 17.62
N PRO A 61 3.02 -6.69 18.09
CA PRO A 61 3.16 -6.28 19.49
C PRO A 61 2.32 -5.07 19.86
N GLY A 62 2.26 -4.05 19.01
CA GLY A 62 1.59 -2.81 19.35
C GLY A 62 1.14 -1.99 18.16
N ALA A 63 0.20 -1.09 18.43
CA ALA A 63 -0.36 -0.13 17.48
C ALA A 63 -0.64 1.21 18.15
N ALA A 64 -0.53 2.29 17.38
CA ALA A 64 -1.13 3.58 17.74
C ALA A 64 -2.09 4.01 16.63
N VAL A 65 -3.25 4.55 17.04
CA VAL A 65 -4.31 4.99 16.14
C VAL A 65 -4.69 6.42 16.49
N SER A 66 -4.98 7.26 15.48
CA SER A 66 -5.66 8.53 15.67
C SER A 66 -6.82 8.67 14.68
N VAL A 67 -7.89 9.31 15.10
CA VAL A 67 -9.05 9.67 14.28
C VAL A 67 -9.28 11.16 14.41
N VAL A 68 -9.43 11.83 13.26
CA VAL A 68 -9.74 13.25 13.13
C VAL A 68 -11.15 13.38 12.58
N HIS A 69 -11.92 14.33 13.08
CA HIS A 69 -13.23 14.68 12.55
C HIS A 69 -13.56 16.13 12.87
N ASP A 70 -14.20 16.83 11.93
CA ASP A 70 -14.63 18.23 12.07
C ASP A 70 -13.52 19.18 12.61
N GLY A 71 -12.30 19.02 12.10
CA GLY A 71 -11.16 19.89 12.43
C GLY A 71 -10.48 19.60 13.77
N GLU A 72 -10.88 18.56 14.50
CA GLU A 72 -10.31 18.16 15.79
C GLU A 72 -9.78 16.71 15.76
N ILE A 73 -8.78 16.40 16.58
CA ILE A 73 -8.43 15.00 16.86
C ILE A 73 -9.51 14.43 17.79
N LEU A 74 -10.43 13.67 17.22
CA LEU A 74 -11.53 13.07 17.94
C LEU A 74 -11.04 12.09 19.01
N THR A 75 -10.04 11.27 18.69
CA THR A 75 -9.35 10.38 19.63
C THR A 75 -7.97 9.97 19.14
N ALA A 76 -7.06 9.66 20.10
CA ALA A 76 -5.78 9.03 19.84
C ALA A 76 -5.51 7.96 20.90
N ARG A 77 -5.28 6.70 20.44
CA ARG A 77 -5.19 5.52 21.30
C ARG A 77 -3.94 4.71 21.03
N GLY A 78 -3.30 4.22 22.11
CA GLY A 78 -2.20 3.25 22.03
C GLY A 78 -2.67 1.86 22.49
N TYR A 79 -2.25 0.83 21.78
CA TYR A 79 -2.61 -0.55 22.05
C TYR A 79 -1.37 -1.44 22.07
N GLY A 80 -1.33 -2.41 23.01
CA GLY A 80 -0.19 -3.30 23.13
C GLY A 80 1.08 -2.58 23.61
N VAL A 81 2.24 -2.94 23.07
CA VAL A 81 3.54 -2.51 23.59
C VAL A 81 4.46 -2.00 22.48
N ALA A 82 5.15 -0.89 22.76
CA ALA A 82 6.24 -0.35 21.97
C ALA A 82 7.52 -1.21 22.12
N GLU A 83 7.71 -1.77 23.33
CA GLU A 83 8.78 -2.72 23.64
C GLU A 83 8.20 -3.93 24.37
N VAL A 84 8.47 -5.12 23.87
CA VAL A 84 8.08 -6.39 24.50
C VAL A 84 8.93 -6.61 25.75
N ALA A 85 8.32 -7.17 26.83
CA ALA A 85 9.04 -7.51 28.05
C ALA A 85 10.22 -8.43 27.77
N THR A 86 11.35 -8.16 28.44
CA THR A 86 12.53 -9.03 28.45
C THR A 86 12.74 -9.62 29.85
N ALA A 87 13.78 -10.45 30.02
CA ALA A 87 14.16 -10.96 31.34
C ALA A 87 14.55 -9.83 32.32
N ASP A 88 15.07 -8.71 31.78
CA ASP A 88 15.66 -7.62 32.55
C ASP A 88 14.79 -6.34 32.60
N ALA A 89 13.74 -6.26 31.77
CA ALA A 89 12.90 -5.06 31.67
C ALA A 89 11.41 -5.38 31.48
N PRO A 90 10.50 -4.62 32.15
CA PRO A 90 9.06 -4.75 31.89
C PRO A 90 8.70 -4.26 30.47
N PRO A 91 7.51 -4.61 29.96
CA PRO A 91 7.07 -4.09 28.68
C PRO A 91 6.83 -2.58 28.75
N VAL A 92 7.10 -1.88 27.64
CA VAL A 92 6.77 -0.47 27.48
C VAL A 92 5.46 -0.37 26.68
N PRO A 93 4.38 0.17 27.24
CA PRO A 93 3.13 0.32 26.50
C PRO A 93 3.28 1.33 25.36
N VAL A 94 2.45 1.18 24.32
CA VAL A 94 2.34 2.22 23.29
C VAL A 94 1.58 3.42 23.86
N ASP A 95 2.21 4.60 23.81
CA ASP A 95 1.58 5.88 24.10
C ASP A 95 1.30 6.62 22.79
N PRO A 96 0.05 7.04 22.50
CA PRO A 96 -0.30 7.64 21.22
C PRO A 96 0.34 9.02 20.97
N ARG A 97 0.83 9.70 22.03
CA ARG A 97 1.48 11.01 21.99
C ARG A 97 3.01 10.91 21.98
N GLU A 98 3.54 9.91 22.71
CA GLU A 98 4.97 9.82 22.97
C GLU A 98 5.67 8.77 22.09
N THR A 99 4.99 7.66 21.76
CA THR A 99 5.62 6.59 20.98
C THR A 99 5.80 6.99 19.53
N LEU A 100 7.05 7.06 19.08
CA LEU A 100 7.40 7.31 17.67
C LEU A 100 7.40 6.00 16.90
N LEU A 101 6.55 5.94 15.89
CA LEU A 101 6.46 4.83 14.94
C LEU A 101 7.09 5.23 13.61
N ARG A 102 7.80 4.30 12.97
CA ARG A 102 8.28 4.50 11.59
C ARG A 102 7.09 4.37 10.65
N VAL A 103 6.74 5.46 9.96
CA VAL A 103 5.55 5.49 9.10
C VAL A 103 5.85 5.14 7.63
N GLY A 104 7.11 4.81 7.31
CA GLY A 104 7.50 4.37 5.97
C GLY A 104 7.10 5.36 4.89
N SER A 105 6.51 4.87 3.82
CA SER A 105 6.17 5.67 2.64
C SER A 105 5.12 6.76 2.84
N ILE A 106 4.45 6.83 3.98
CA ILE A 106 3.63 8.02 4.35
C ILE A 106 4.51 9.28 4.34
N SER A 107 5.82 9.14 4.57
CA SER A 107 6.82 10.21 4.41
C SER A 107 6.71 11.01 3.10
N LYS A 108 6.15 10.40 2.07
CA LYS A 108 6.01 11.03 0.75
C LYS A 108 4.95 12.13 0.72
N VAL A 109 3.96 12.05 1.61
CA VAL A 109 2.85 13.01 1.59
C VAL A 109 3.29 14.39 2.11
N PRO A 110 3.99 14.52 3.26
CA PRO A 110 4.58 15.82 3.63
C PRO A 110 5.59 16.34 2.59
N LEU A 111 6.32 15.47 1.90
CA LEU A 111 7.20 15.89 0.81
C LEU A 111 6.40 16.45 -0.38
N ALA A 112 5.29 15.83 -0.73
CA ALA A 112 4.40 16.35 -1.77
C ALA A 112 3.84 17.73 -1.37
N VAL A 113 3.48 17.93 -0.09
CA VAL A 113 3.10 19.25 0.44
C VAL A 113 4.24 20.28 0.25
N ALA A 114 5.50 19.92 0.57
CA ALA A 114 6.65 20.81 0.35
C ALA A 114 6.81 21.20 -1.13
N VAL A 115 6.65 20.26 -2.05
CA VAL A 115 6.66 20.55 -3.50
C VAL A 115 5.52 21.50 -3.87
N MET A 116 4.33 21.27 -3.33
CA MET A 116 3.16 22.13 -3.59
C MET A 116 3.33 23.54 -3.02
N GLN A 117 4.02 23.72 -1.88
CA GLN A 117 4.37 25.06 -1.35
C GLN A 117 5.27 25.83 -2.32
N LEU A 118 6.29 25.16 -2.89
CA LEU A 118 7.18 25.77 -3.88
C LEU A 118 6.46 26.05 -5.21
N ALA A 119 5.50 25.21 -5.58
CA ALA A 119 4.69 25.44 -6.76
C ALA A 119 3.72 26.62 -6.56
N ASP A 120 3.08 26.69 -5.39
CA ASP A 120 2.15 27.76 -5.02
C ASP A 120 2.85 29.15 -4.94
N SER A 121 4.11 29.18 -4.47
CA SER A 121 4.93 30.39 -4.48
C SER A 121 5.47 30.78 -5.86
N GLY A 122 5.33 29.90 -6.85
CA GLY A 122 5.85 30.10 -8.21
C GLY A 122 7.36 29.87 -8.36
N GLU A 123 8.01 29.28 -7.34
CA GLU A 123 9.43 28.92 -7.38
C GLU A 123 9.69 27.62 -8.14
N LEU A 124 8.65 26.77 -8.29
CA LEU A 124 8.69 25.51 -9.02
C LEU A 124 7.45 25.39 -9.92
N ASP A 125 7.64 24.94 -11.16
CA ASP A 125 6.56 24.54 -12.05
C ASP A 125 6.49 23.00 -12.11
N LEU A 126 5.31 22.44 -11.80
CA LEU A 126 5.10 20.97 -11.76
C LEU A 126 5.31 20.30 -13.12
N ASP A 127 5.16 21.04 -14.21
CA ASP A 127 5.17 20.55 -15.58
C ASP A 127 6.44 20.92 -16.36
N GLU A 128 7.33 21.72 -15.76
CA GLU A 128 8.65 22.01 -16.32
C GLU A 128 9.57 20.79 -16.19
N PRO A 129 10.48 20.53 -17.17
CA PRO A 129 11.46 19.46 -17.05
C PRO A 129 12.30 19.57 -15.77
N ILE A 130 12.43 18.48 -15.00
CA ILE A 130 13.21 18.47 -13.75
C ILE A 130 14.68 18.85 -13.95
N THR A 131 15.21 18.72 -15.15
CA THR A 131 16.57 19.18 -15.51
C THR A 131 16.75 20.69 -15.43
N THR A 132 15.67 21.46 -15.32
CA THR A 132 15.69 22.89 -15.01
C THR A 132 16.15 23.15 -13.57
N TYR A 133 15.87 22.20 -12.66
CA TYR A 133 16.08 22.38 -11.22
C TYR A 133 17.26 21.56 -10.69
N THR A 134 17.72 20.51 -11.39
CA THR A 134 18.82 19.65 -10.91
C THR A 134 19.62 19.02 -12.04
N ASP A 135 20.91 18.81 -11.81
CA ASP A 135 21.82 18.04 -12.69
C ASP A 135 21.87 16.53 -12.32
N LEU A 136 21.14 16.11 -11.27
CA LEU A 136 21.10 14.72 -10.81
C LEU A 136 19.98 13.88 -11.46
N ALA A 137 19.19 14.46 -12.37
CA ALA A 137 18.20 13.70 -13.11
C ALA A 137 18.86 12.57 -13.91
N PRO A 138 18.37 11.31 -13.84
CA PRO A 138 18.86 10.24 -14.71
C PRO A 138 18.76 10.63 -16.19
N ALA A 139 19.69 10.11 -16.99
CA ALA A 139 19.69 10.38 -18.42
C ALA A 139 18.36 9.92 -19.05
N PRO A 140 17.68 10.77 -19.85
CA PRO A 140 16.40 10.43 -20.44
C PRO A 140 16.56 9.33 -21.48
N THR A 141 15.65 8.35 -21.47
CA THR A 141 15.57 7.29 -22.49
C THR A 141 14.43 7.56 -23.46
N PHE A 142 13.42 8.28 -23.02
CA PHE A 142 12.18 8.55 -23.74
C PHE A 142 11.87 10.05 -23.76
N ASP A 143 11.02 10.46 -24.72
CA ASP A 143 10.32 11.73 -24.74
C ASP A 143 8.86 11.52 -24.24
N PRO A 144 8.21 12.51 -23.61
CA PRO A 144 8.72 13.82 -23.18
C PRO A 144 9.69 13.73 -21.99
N PRO A 145 10.34 14.84 -21.57
CA PRO A 145 11.20 14.87 -20.39
C PRO A 145 10.38 14.61 -19.11
N VAL A 146 11.06 14.12 -18.06
CA VAL A 146 10.46 13.93 -16.75
C VAL A 146 10.17 15.29 -16.09
N THR A 147 9.02 15.42 -15.45
CA THR A 147 8.59 16.62 -14.69
C THR A 147 8.38 16.26 -13.21
N MET A 148 8.20 17.27 -12.35
CA MET A 148 7.88 17.05 -10.95
C MET A 148 6.55 16.30 -10.78
N ARG A 149 5.56 16.61 -11.61
CA ARG A 149 4.28 15.88 -11.66
C ARG A 149 4.48 14.38 -11.87
N HIS A 150 5.36 14.00 -12.79
CA HIS A 150 5.69 12.59 -13.05
C HIS A 150 6.36 11.91 -11.85
N LEU A 151 7.19 12.63 -11.07
CA LEU A 151 7.78 12.10 -9.84
C LEU A 151 6.71 11.83 -8.78
N LEU A 152 5.82 12.80 -8.53
CA LEU A 152 4.77 12.71 -7.50
C LEU A 152 3.69 11.68 -7.83
N THR A 153 3.42 11.43 -9.11
CA THR A 153 2.43 10.45 -9.58
C THR A 153 3.01 9.07 -9.88
N HIS A 154 4.30 8.86 -9.60
CA HIS A 154 5.00 7.61 -9.93
C HIS A 154 4.94 7.22 -11.42
N THR A 155 4.98 8.21 -12.31
CA THR A 155 4.95 8.01 -13.76
C THR A 155 6.20 8.54 -14.47
N ALA A 156 7.29 8.77 -13.75
CA ALA A 156 8.59 9.14 -14.34
C ALA A 156 9.22 8.02 -15.18
N GLY A 157 8.70 6.80 -15.05
CA GLY A 157 9.16 5.64 -15.81
C GLY A 157 10.43 4.98 -15.28
N TYR A 158 10.87 5.32 -14.08
CA TYR A 158 12.06 4.75 -13.46
C TYR A 158 11.81 3.32 -12.97
N GLU A 159 12.77 2.42 -13.19
CA GLU A 159 12.75 1.08 -12.61
C GLU A 159 12.90 1.11 -11.08
N GLU A 160 12.43 0.06 -10.39
CA GLU A 160 12.61 -0.06 -8.95
C GLU A 160 13.98 -0.63 -8.60
N ALA A 161 14.70 0.05 -7.72
CA ALA A 161 15.97 -0.39 -7.17
C ALA A 161 15.79 -0.87 -5.72
N ILE A 162 16.02 -2.16 -5.45
CA ILE A 162 15.95 -2.72 -4.09
C ILE A 162 17.25 -2.48 -3.32
N ARG A 163 18.38 -2.38 -4.04
CA ARG A 163 19.69 -2.19 -3.42
C ARG A 163 19.74 -0.89 -2.62
N GLY A 164 20.10 -0.98 -1.35
CA GLY A 164 20.29 0.19 -0.48
C GLY A 164 18.99 0.88 -0.04
N THR A 165 17.82 0.29 -0.28
CA THR A 165 16.52 0.88 0.10
C THR A 165 16.32 0.90 1.60
N VAL A 166 16.66 -0.20 2.30
CA VAL A 166 16.59 -0.28 3.77
C VAL A 166 17.85 -0.94 4.30
N ARG A 167 18.35 -0.46 5.43
CA ARG A 167 19.48 -1.01 6.17
C ARG A 167 19.16 -1.06 7.66
N SER A 168 19.62 -2.08 8.35
CA SER A 168 19.61 -2.15 9.81
C SER A 168 21.01 -1.92 10.36
N GLY A 169 21.11 -1.26 11.52
CA GLY A 169 22.37 -1.07 12.24
C GLY A 169 22.86 0.39 12.31
N PRO A 170 24.04 0.64 12.90
CA PRO A 170 24.52 1.98 13.25
C PRO A 170 25.14 2.76 12.08
N ALA A 171 24.86 2.38 10.83
CA ALA A 171 25.40 3.04 9.65
C ALA A 171 24.84 4.47 9.50
N ARG A 172 25.71 5.43 9.18
CA ARG A 172 25.29 6.77 8.79
C ARG A 172 24.79 6.74 7.34
N MET A 173 23.67 7.41 7.08
CA MET A 173 23.18 7.56 5.70
C MET A 173 24.08 8.53 4.92
N PRO A 174 24.36 8.28 3.63
CA PRO A 174 25.03 9.25 2.78
C PRO A 174 24.16 10.50 2.59
N PRO A 175 24.76 11.65 2.26
CA PRO A 175 24.00 12.80 1.77
C PRO A 175 23.08 12.41 0.61
N LEU A 176 21.93 13.08 0.48
CA LEU A 176 20.90 12.72 -0.51
C LEU A 176 21.44 12.73 -1.94
N GLY A 177 22.20 13.75 -2.33
CA GLY A 177 22.84 13.82 -3.64
C GLY A 177 23.81 12.67 -3.95
N ASP A 178 24.55 12.16 -2.93
CA ASP A 178 25.43 11.01 -3.11
C ASP A 178 24.64 9.70 -3.28
N TYR A 179 23.52 9.56 -2.55
CA TYR A 179 22.60 8.45 -2.75
C TYR A 179 22.04 8.46 -4.19
N LEU A 180 21.55 9.60 -4.66
CA LEU A 180 20.97 9.75 -6.00
C LEU A 180 21.97 9.40 -7.10
N ARG A 181 23.22 9.89 -7.02
CA ARG A 181 24.28 9.54 -7.98
C ARG A 181 24.61 8.05 -7.98
N ALA A 182 24.64 7.41 -6.80
CA ALA A 182 25.02 6.01 -6.66
C ALA A 182 23.91 5.02 -7.04
N MET A 183 22.64 5.46 -7.00
CA MET A 183 21.45 4.62 -7.15
C MET A 183 20.58 5.04 -8.34
N ALA A 184 21.08 5.87 -9.26
CA ALA A 184 20.34 6.30 -10.42
C ALA A 184 19.81 5.06 -11.21
N PRO A 185 18.48 4.93 -11.37
CA PRO A 185 17.86 3.81 -12.08
C PRO A 185 17.87 4.07 -13.60
N GLU A 186 17.63 3.01 -14.37
CA GLU A 186 17.26 3.19 -15.78
C GLU A 186 15.79 3.63 -15.89
N GLN A 187 15.49 4.39 -16.94
CA GLN A 187 14.14 4.72 -17.33
C GLN A 187 13.62 3.64 -18.27
N ILE A 188 12.56 2.93 -17.86
CA ILE A 188 12.01 1.77 -18.58
C ILE A 188 10.63 2.02 -19.18
N TYR A 189 10.01 3.16 -18.87
CA TYR A 189 8.74 3.62 -19.44
C TYR A 189 8.85 5.09 -19.85
N ALA A 190 8.05 5.48 -20.84
CA ALA A 190 7.90 6.89 -21.18
C ALA A 190 7.21 7.65 -20.04
N PRO A 191 7.64 8.86 -19.68
CA PRO A 191 7.02 9.66 -18.64
C PRO A 191 5.53 9.91 -18.91
N GLY A 192 4.72 9.83 -17.85
CA GLY A 192 3.29 10.05 -17.90
C GLY A 192 2.45 8.89 -18.45
N THR A 193 3.04 7.75 -18.83
CA THR A 193 2.30 6.66 -19.53
C THR A 193 1.94 5.48 -18.65
N VAL A 194 2.85 5.04 -17.76
CA VAL A 194 2.69 3.83 -16.96
C VAL A 194 2.94 4.13 -15.50
N PRO A 195 1.91 4.08 -14.63
CA PRO A 195 2.09 4.13 -13.19
C PRO A 195 3.00 2.99 -12.70
N ALA A 196 4.16 3.35 -12.13
CA ALA A 196 5.19 2.45 -11.64
C ALA A 196 5.88 3.06 -10.42
N TYR A 197 5.52 2.61 -9.23
CA TYR A 197 6.00 3.16 -7.95
C TYR A 197 7.51 3.23 -7.89
N SER A 198 8.06 4.41 -7.56
CA SER A 198 9.50 4.64 -7.45
C SER A 198 9.87 5.41 -6.19
N ASN A 199 10.65 4.79 -5.31
CA ASN A 199 11.24 5.47 -4.16
C ASN A 199 12.33 6.46 -4.59
N TYR A 200 13.07 6.14 -5.66
CA TYR A 200 14.07 7.04 -6.22
C TYR A 200 13.44 8.35 -6.71
N GLY A 201 12.29 8.27 -7.37
CA GLY A 201 11.58 9.46 -7.85
C GLY A 201 11.28 10.47 -6.75
N TYR A 202 10.82 10.00 -5.59
CA TYR A 202 10.57 10.86 -4.43
C TYR A 202 11.85 11.36 -3.75
N ALA A 203 12.92 10.57 -3.72
CA ALA A 203 14.22 11.04 -3.27
C ALA A 203 14.75 12.17 -4.17
N LEU A 204 14.54 12.05 -5.48
CA LEU A 204 14.90 13.10 -6.45
C LEU A 204 14.02 14.34 -6.28
N ALA A 205 12.71 14.18 -6.04
CA ALA A 205 11.82 15.29 -5.73
C ALA A 205 12.27 16.06 -4.47
N ALA A 206 12.69 15.34 -3.42
CA ALA A 206 13.23 15.97 -2.22
C ALA A 206 14.53 16.76 -2.48
N HIS A 207 15.41 16.22 -3.33
CA HIS A 207 16.60 16.96 -3.73
C HIS A 207 16.26 18.22 -4.54
N ILE A 208 15.23 18.17 -5.37
CA ILE A 208 14.76 19.37 -6.08
C ILE A 208 14.21 20.42 -5.08
N VAL A 209 13.53 19.96 -4.02
CA VAL A 209 13.13 20.87 -2.91
C VAL A 209 14.37 21.53 -2.28
N GLU A 210 15.49 20.81 -2.06
CA GLU A 210 16.75 21.39 -1.58
C GLU A 210 17.31 22.45 -2.53
N GLU A 211 17.38 22.13 -3.82
CA GLU A 211 17.97 23.04 -4.83
C GLU A 211 17.13 24.32 -5.02
N VAL A 212 15.80 24.19 -5.01
CA VAL A 212 14.90 25.33 -5.22
C VAL A 212 14.80 26.22 -3.98
N SER A 213 14.64 25.60 -2.79
CA SER A 213 14.48 26.35 -1.53
C SER A 213 15.80 26.85 -0.93
N GLY A 214 16.93 26.23 -1.30
CA GLY A 214 18.23 26.49 -0.68
C GLY A 214 18.36 25.97 0.76
N GLN A 215 17.45 25.09 1.21
CA GLN A 215 17.45 24.45 2.52
C GLN A 215 17.61 22.94 2.37
N GLU A 216 18.22 22.26 3.34
CA GLU A 216 18.20 20.78 3.35
C GLU A 216 16.77 20.27 3.45
N ALA A 217 16.42 19.20 2.71
CA ALA A 217 15.04 18.70 2.63
C ALA A 217 14.44 18.37 3.99
N GLY A 218 15.25 17.80 4.91
CA GLY A 218 14.80 17.49 6.27
C GLY A 218 14.44 18.74 7.07
N GLU A 219 15.23 19.79 6.95
CA GLU A 219 14.98 21.08 7.61
C GLU A 219 13.73 21.75 7.02
N TYR A 220 13.59 21.75 5.69
CA TYR A 220 12.41 22.28 5.03
C TYR A 220 11.14 21.55 5.47
N LEU A 221 11.14 20.22 5.41
CA LEU A 221 10.01 19.39 5.81
C LEU A 221 9.64 19.61 7.28
N GLN A 222 10.64 19.73 8.16
CA GLN A 222 10.40 19.98 9.59
C GLN A 222 9.77 21.35 9.82
N THR A 223 10.37 22.41 9.27
CA THR A 223 10.02 23.80 9.62
C THR A 223 8.89 24.39 8.79
N GLN A 224 8.70 23.93 7.54
CA GLN A 224 7.67 24.46 6.65
C GLN A 224 6.43 23.56 6.55
N VAL A 225 6.54 22.28 6.92
CA VAL A 225 5.41 21.35 6.77
C VAL A 225 4.96 20.78 8.12
N LEU A 226 5.85 20.08 8.83
CA LEU A 226 5.47 19.34 10.05
C LEU A 226 5.12 20.25 11.22
N GLU A 227 5.99 21.21 11.54
CA GLU A 227 5.76 22.16 12.65
C GLU A 227 4.52 23.04 12.41
N PRO A 228 4.32 23.66 11.22
CA PRO A 228 3.08 24.37 10.94
C PRO A 228 1.82 23.49 11.00
N ALA A 229 1.91 22.22 10.58
CA ALA A 229 0.81 21.27 10.71
C ALA A 229 0.48 20.88 12.16
N GLY A 230 1.35 21.20 13.12
CA GLY A 230 1.21 20.77 14.53
C GLY A 230 1.90 19.45 14.86
N ALA A 231 2.52 18.77 13.91
CA ALA A 231 3.24 17.50 14.08
C ALA A 231 4.65 17.72 14.65
N THR A 232 4.72 18.29 15.84
CA THR A 232 5.94 18.87 16.42
C THR A 232 6.96 17.84 16.94
N THR A 233 6.57 16.58 17.10
CA THR A 233 7.47 15.50 17.52
C THR A 233 7.85 14.55 16.40
N ALA A 234 7.20 14.67 15.25
CA ALA A 234 7.56 13.96 14.05
C ALA A 234 8.93 14.43 13.51
N THR A 235 9.71 13.50 12.93
CA THR A 235 11.03 13.84 12.37
C THR A 235 11.44 12.89 11.25
N TYR A 236 12.17 13.43 10.27
CA TYR A 236 12.83 12.66 9.20
C TYR A 236 14.23 12.17 9.58
N ASP A 237 14.75 12.58 10.72
CA ASP A 237 16.10 12.22 11.14
C ASP A 237 16.27 10.70 11.31
N GLN A 238 17.40 10.21 10.79
CA GLN A 238 17.81 8.81 10.99
C GLN A 238 19.35 8.67 11.08
N PRO A 239 19.83 8.08 12.18
CA PRO A 239 19.07 7.62 13.35
C PRO A 239 18.37 8.80 14.05
N LEU A 240 17.39 8.49 14.88
CA LEU A 240 16.69 9.51 15.65
C LEU A 240 17.65 10.31 16.55
N PRO A 241 17.41 11.62 16.74
CA PRO A 241 18.16 12.44 17.70
C PRO A 241 18.08 11.83 19.10
N SER A 242 19.18 11.94 19.88
CA SER A 242 19.26 11.37 21.23
C SER A 242 18.16 11.88 22.18
N SER A 243 17.61 13.08 21.94
CA SER A 243 16.51 13.67 22.70
C SER A 243 15.20 12.90 22.59
N VAL A 244 14.98 12.17 21.48
CA VAL A 244 13.73 11.44 21.18
C VAL A 244 13.95 9.95 20.90
N ALA A 245 15.19 9.49 20.84
CA ALA A 245 15.52 8.11 20.48
C ALA A 245 14.87 7.06 21.40
N SER A 246 14.70 7.38 22.69
CA SER A 246 14.02 6.52 23.67
C SER A 246 12.51 6.42 23.48
N ARG A 247 11.93 7.23 22.59
CA ARG A 247 10.51 7.20 22.28
C ARG A 247 10.19 6.28 21.08
N ALA A 248 11.22 5.79 20.38
CA ALA A 248 11.01 4.92 19.22
C ALA A 248 10.45 3.56 19.64
N ALA A 249 9.35 3.13 19.03
CA ALA A 249 8.92 1.75 19.12
C ALA A 249 9.96 0.84 18.47
N LEU A 250 10.26 -0.29 19.09
CA LEU A 250 11.14 -1.30 18.53
C LEU A 250 10.40 -2.10 17.43
N PRO A 251 11.03 -2.35 16.28
CA PRO A 251 10.39 -3.12 15.20
C PRO A 251 10.59 -4.63 15.41
N TYR A 252 9.50 -5.38 15.31
CA TYR A 252 9.47 -6.83 15.56
C TYR A 252 9.02 -7.62 14.34
N PRO A 253 9.64 -8.79 14.02
CA PRO A 253 9.04 -9.74 13.10
C PRO A 253 7.66 -10.19 13.60
N THR A 254 7.59 -10.67 14.85
CA THR A 254 6.36 -11.01 15.58
C THR A 254 6.51 -10.64 17.06
N VAL A 255 5.39 -10.65 17.81
CA VAL A 255 5.38 -10.43 19.27
C VAL A 255 6.21 -11.44 20.08
N HIS A 256 6.66 -12.54 19.46
CA HIS A 256 7.41 -13.62 20.11
C HIS A 256 8.88 -13.67 19.71
N GLU A 257 9.33 -12.78 18.83
CA GLU A 257 10.70 -12.73 18.34
C GLU A 257 11.42 -11.47 18.83
N ASP A 258 12.74 -11.52 18.83
CA ASP A 258 13.54 -10.36 19.22
C ASP A 258 13.38 -9.22 18.20
N PRO A 259 13.40 -7.95 18.66
CA PRO A 259 13.32 -6.81 17.75
C PRO A 259 14.59 -6.73 16.89
N ILE A 260 14.44 -6.23 15.69
CA ILE A 260 15.58 -5.80 14.88
C ILE A 260 16.03 -4.38 15.29
N GLY A 261 17.21 -3.97 14.89
CA GLY A 261 17.68 -2.61 15.13
C GLY A 261 16.87 -1.57 14.34
N PHE A 262 17.11 -0.28 14.64
CA PHE A 262 16.45 0.83 13.93
C PHE A 262 16.66 0.73 12.41
N GLU A 263 15.60 0.84 11.66
CA GLU A 263 15.56 0.69 10.22
C GLU A 263 15.93 2.02 9.53
N LEU A 264 17.05 2.02 8.81
CA LEU A 264 17.51 3.18 8.04
C LEU A 264 17.05 3.08 6.58
N VAL A 265 16.40 4.10 6.08
CA VAL A 265 15.87 4.16 4.70
C VAL A 265 16.84 4.91 3.79
N GLY A 266 17.27 4.27 2.70
CA GLY A 266 18.25 4.82 1.75
C GLY A 266 17.75 6.05 1.00
N PRO A 267 16.63 5.97 0.27
CA PRO A 267 15.93 7.14 -0.29
C PRO A 267 15.21 7.91 0.84
N TRP A 268 15.97 8.41 1.81
CA TRP A 268 15.49 8.76 3.15
C TRP A 268 14.24 9.67 3.18
N PRO A 269 14.09 10.70 2.35
CA PRO A 269 12.87 11.52 2.43
C PRO A 269 11.61 10.77 1.98
N ALA A 270 11.79 9.68 1.20
CA ALA A 270 10.67 8.88 0.70
C ALA A 270 10.15 7.83 1.71
N GLY A 271 10.77 7.70 2.91
CA GLY A 271 10.37 6.64 3.83
C GLY A 271 10.92 6.75 5.25
N SER A 272 11.57 7.85 5.63
CA SER A 272 12.28 7.94 6.92
C SER A 272 11.51 8.62 8.04
N LEU A 273 10.31 9.15 7.80
CA LEU A 273 9.52 9.82 8.83
C LEU A 273 9.22 8.88 10.00
N SER A 274 9.46 9.38 11.20
CA SER A 274 8.99 8.81 12.47
C SER A 274 8.01 9.79 13.09
N ALA A 275 6.84 9.31 13.52
CA ALA A 275 5.77 10.15 14.04
C ALA A 275 4.98 9.41 15.12
N SER A 276 4.40 10.15 16.05
CA SER A 276 3.37 9.66 16.96
C SER A 276 2.00 9.63 16.27
N ALA A 277 1.02 8.95 16.88
CA ALA A 277 -0.35 8.98 16.35
C ALA A 277 -0.95 10.39 16.42
N VAL A 278 -0.59 11.18 17.43
CA VAL A 278 -1.04 12.57 17.54
C VAL A 278 -0.40 13.44 16.48
N ASP A 279 0.90 13.30 16.17
CA ASP A 279 1.52 14.02 15.07
C ASP A 279 0.80 13.74 13.74
N MET A 280 0.45 12.48 13.49
CA MET A 280 -0.28 12.10 12.27
C MET A 280 -1.72 12.63 12.29
N GLY A 281 -2.35 12.70 13.44
CA GLY A 281 -3.66 13.34 13.62
C GLY A 281 -3.61 14.83 13.28
N GLU A 282 -2.62 15.55 13.78
CA GLU A 282 -2.42 16.98 13.47
C GLU A 282 -2.12 17.21 11.98
N PHE A 283 -1.29 16.35 11.39
CA PHE A 283 -1.02 16.43 9.95
C PHE A 283 -2.28 16.16 9.10
N MET A 284 -3.09 15.14 9.44
CA MET A 284 -4.37 14.89 8.78
C MET A 284 -5.34 16.06 8.95
N ARG A 285 -5.38 16.67 10.14
CA ARG A 285 -6.19 17.86 10.41
C ARG A 285 -5.78 19.04 9.50
N ALA A 286 -4.48 19.28 9.36
CA ALA A 286 -3.96 20.33 8.48
C ALA A 286 -4.27 20.06 6.99
N LEU A 287 -4.30 18.80 6.55
CA LEU A 287 -4.75 18.42 5.19
C LEU A 287 -6.25 18.62 4.99
N LEU A 288 -7.06 18.32 6.00
CA LEU A 288 -8.52 18.39 5.92
C LEU A 288 -9.06 19.82 6.04
N ASP A 289 -8.30 20.73 6.63
CA ASP A 289 -8.61 22.16 6.65
C ASP A 289 -8.28 22.80 5.29
N GLN A 290 -9.19 22.61 4.33
CA GLN A 290 -8.94 23.00 2.93
C GLN A 290 -9.02 24.52 2.71
N GLU A 291 -9.65 25.27 3.60
CA GLU A 291 -9.85 26.72 3.48
C GLU A 291 -8.76 27.51 4.20
N ASP A 292 -8.43 27.12 5.43
CA ASP A 292 -7.51 27.84 6.32
C ASP A 292 -6.30 27.00 6.74
N SER A 293 -5.84 26.09 5.87
CA SER A 293 -4.73 25.19 6.16
C SER A 293 -3.44 25.96 6.49
N PRO A 294 -2.73 25.59 7.56
CA PRO A 294 -1.46 26.23 7.91
C PRO A 294 -0.31 25.82 6.97
N ILE A 295 -0.51 24.84 6.07
CA ILE A 295 0.55 24.25 5.25
C ILE A 295 0.40 24.50 3.75
N LEU A 296 -0.79 24.82 3.24
CA LEU A 296 -1.04 25.08 1.82
C LEU A 296 -2.18 26.09 1.66
N SER A 297 -2.15 26.85 0.57
CA SER A 297 -3.32 27.62 0.14
C SER A 297 -4.46 26.69 -0.28
N SER A 298 -5.70 27.19 -0.29
CA SER A 298 -6.86 26.41 -0.74
C SER A 298 -6.74 25.97 -2.20
N GLU A 299 -6.08 26.76 -3.06
CA GLU A 299 -5.83 26.43 -4.46
C GLU A 299 -4.82 25.27 -4.57
N ALA A 300 -3.71 25.34 -3.86
CA ALA A 300 -2.69 24.30 -3.82
C ALA A 300 -3.24 23.00 -3.18
N MET A 301 -4.08 23.11 -2.14
CA MET A 301 -4.73 21.95 -1.53
C MET A 301 -5.70 21.25 -2.50
N SER A 302 -6.50 22.03 -3.23
CA SER A 302 -7.40 21.49 -4.26
C SER A 302 -6.61 20.76 -5.36
N LEU A 303 -5.45 21.29 -5.76
CA LEU A 303 -4.59 20.65 -6.74
C LEU A 303 -3.89 19.39 -6.17
N LEU A 304 -3.47 19.41 -4.91
CA LEU A 304 -2.90 18.25 -4.21
C LEU A 304 -3.89 17.07 -4.19
N PHE A 305 -5.17 17.34 -4.02
CA PHE A 305 -6.22 16.32 -3.96
C PHE A 305 -6.76 15.91 -5.32
N ALA A 306 -6.58 16.70 -6.37
CA ALA A 306 -7.01 16.34 -7.70
C ALA A 306 -6.22 15.14 -8.28
N PRO A 307 -6.77 14.38 -9.24
CA PRO A 307 -6.00 13.41 -10.00
C PRO A 307 -4.72 14.06 -10.55
N GLY A 308 -3.58 13.42 -10.31
CA GLY A 308 -2.28 14.00 -10.65
C GLY A 308 -2.00 14.04 -12.15
N LEU A 309 -2.63 13.13 -12.91
CA LEU A 309 -2.57 13.08 -14.38
C LEU A 309 -3.96 13.20 -14.99
N THR A 310 -4.02 13.70 -16.22
CA THR A 310 -5.28 13.82 -16.95
C THR A 310 -5.71 12.47 -17.56
N ALA A 311 -7.02 12.35 -17.85
CA ALA A 311 -7.53 11.19 -18.58
C ALA A 311 -6.92 11.03 -19.99
N GLU A 312 -6.47 12.12 -20.61
CA GLU A 312 -5.77 12.07 -21.90
C GLU A 312 -4.39 11.40 -21.77
N GLN A 313 -3.66 11.68 -20.67
CA GLN A 313 -2.34 11.10 -20.40
C GLN A 313 -2.42 9.60 -20.04
N LEU A 314 -3.37 9.21 -19.21
CA LEU A 314 -3.53 7.83 -18.75
C LEU A 314 -4.38 6.96 -19.69
N GLY A 315 -5.11 7.57 -20.62
CA GLY A 315 -6.03 6.84 -21.50
C GLY A 315 -7.08 6.06 -20.72
N ALA A 316 -7.33 4.82 -21.12
CA ALA A 316 -8.31 3.96 -20.47
C ALA A 316 -8.00 3.66 -18.99
N LEU A 317 -6.72 3.71 -18.58
CA LEU A 317 -6.33 3.46 -17.18
C LEU A 317 -6.86 4.54 -16.22
N ALA A 318 -7.24 5.72 -16.73
CA ALA A 318 -7.83 6.79 -15.93
C ALA A 318 -9.20 6.44 -15.30
N ALA A 319 -9.87 5.40 -15.78
CA ALA A 319 -11.12 4.93 -15.18
C ALA A 319 -10.90 4.17 -13.84
N GLY A 320 -9.70 3.65 -13.59
CA GLY A 320 -9.32 3.05 -12.31
C GLY A 320 -8.98 4.11 -11.25
N HIS A 321 -8.68 3.67 -10.04
CA HIS A 321 -8.14 4.56 -9.02
C HIS A 321 -6.79 5.16 -9.46
N GLN A 322 -6.60 6.44 -9.20
CA GLN A 322 -5.45 7.19 -9.63
C GLN A 322 -4.59 7.68 -8.46
N MET A 323 -3.38 8.13 -8.80
CA MET A 323 -2.59 8.98 -7.91
C MET A 323 -3.12 10.41 -7.96
N THR A 324 -3.23 11.02 -6.80
CA THR A 324 -3.15 12.49 -6.69
C THR A 324 -1.67 12.90 -6.68
N LEU A 325 -1.35 14.15 -6.36
CA LEU A 325 0.02 14.58 -6.18
C LEU A 325 0.56 14.11 -4.82
N GLY A 326 0.73 12.78 -4.66
CA GLY A 326 1.33 12.19 -3.45
C GLY A 326 0.47 11.23 -2.65
N MET A 327 -0.83 11.10 -2.95
CA MET A 327 -1.73 10.16 -2.29
C MET A 327 -2.39 9.23 -3.30
N PHE A 328 -2.87 8.09 -2.81
CA PHE A 328 -3.66 7.12 -3.56
C PHE A 328 -5.15 7.43 -3.39
N GLU A 329 -5.91 7.38 -4.48
CA GLU A 329 -7.35 7.20 -4.39
C GLU A 329 -7.65 5.79 -3.85
N GLN A 330 -8.54 5.72 -2.87
CA GLN A 330 -8.90 4.49 -2.14
C GLN A 330 -10.42 4.47 -1.88
N ASP A 331 -11.20 4.98 -2.81
CA ASP A 331 -12.64 5.13 -2.66
C ASP A 331 -13.31 3.83 -2.22
N ARG A 332 -14.33 3.96 -1.37
CA ARG A 332 -15.14 2.85 -0.89
C ARG A 332 -16.56 3.33 -0.59
N ASN A 333 -17.54 2.49 -0.87
CA ASN A 333 -18.95 2.76 -0.59
C ASN A 333 -19.50 4.02 -1.28
N GLY A 334 -18.82 4.54 -2.31
CA GLY A 334 -19.14 5.78 -2.99
C GLY A 334 -18.60 7.05 -2.31
N HIS A 335 -17.82 6.91 -1.24
CA HIS A 335 -17.10 8.01 -0.60
C HIS A 335 -15.72 8.16 -1.20
N ARG A 336 -15.30 9.40 -1.39
CA ARG A 336 -13.97 9.74 -1.86
C ARG A 336 -12.97 9.62 -0.71
N ILE A 337 -11.96 8.77 -0.89
CA ILE A 337 -10.95 8.50 0.12
C ILE A 337 -9.57 8.67 -0.50
N LEU A 338 -8.75 9.49 0.14
CA LEU A 338 -7.34 9.66 -0.21
C LEU A 338 -6.47 9.13 0.93
N GLY A 339 -5.34 8.52 0.60
CA GLY A 339 -4.48 7.99 1.65
C GLY A 339 -3.15 7.49 1.15
N HIS A 340 -2.35 6.98 2.06
CA HIS A 340 -1.08 6.34 1.74
C HIS A 340 -0.74 5.26 2.78
N GLY A 341 -0.23 4.13 2.30
CA GLY A 341 0.38 3.12 3.15
C GLY A 341 1.88 3.32 3.29
N GLY A 342 2.44 2.84 4.38
CA GLY A 342 3.88 2.91 4.60
C GLY A 342 4.43 1.65 5.22
N ASP A 343 5.50 1.12 4.62
CA ASP A 343 6.14 -0.10 5.05
C ASP A 343 7.66 0.11 5.09
N VAL A 344 8.28 -0.34 6.19
CA VAL A 344 9.70 -0.62 6.30
C VAL A 344 9.84 -2.14 6.45
N ILE A 345 10.85 -2.69 7.12
CA ILE A 345 10.95 -4.15 7.22
C ILE A 345 9.91 -4.69 8.22
N HIS A 346 9.85 -4.09 9.41
CA HIS A 346 8.95 -4.53 10.49
C HIS A 346 8.18 -3.38 11.14
N SER A 347 8.17 -2.21 10.53
CA SER A 347 7.31 -1.09 10.93
C SER A 347 6.38 -0.76 9.78
N HIS A 348 5.09 -0.64 10.07
CA HIS A 348 4.05 -0.50 9.07
C HIS A 348 3.03 0.56 9.50
N ALA A 349 2.53 1.34 8.57
CA ALA A 349 1.52 2.35 8.86
C ALA A 349 0.58 2.55 7.67
N ALA A 350 -0.57 3.14 7.92
CA ALA A 350 -1.46 3.63 6.89
C ALA A 350 -2.28 4.80 7.43
N PHE A 351 -2.71 5.70 6.55
CA PHE A 351 -3.73 6.69 6.85
C PHE A 351 -4.70 6.82 5.68
N GLN A 352 -5.90 7.24 5.99
CA GLN A 352 -6.93 7.66 5.05
C GLN A 352 -7.53 8.98 5.51
N ILE A 353 -7.84 9.84 4.56
CA ILE A 353 -8.67 11.03 4.76
C ILE A 353 -9.88 10.95 3.84
N TYR A 354 -10.99 11.48 4.32
CA TYR A 354 -12.28 11.62 3.67
C TYR A 354 -12.53 13.12 3.50
N PRO A 355 -12.06 13.72 2.39
CA PRO A 355 -12.04 15.18 2.25
C PRO A 355 -13.43 15.83 2.30
N GLU A 356 -14.45 15.12 1.82
CA GLU A 356 -15.84 15.62 1.79
C GLU A 356 -16.51 15.52 3.16
N GLU A 357 -16.07 14.57 3.99
CA GLU A 357 -16.61 14.30 5.33
C GLU A 357 -15.76 14.93 6.46
N GLY A 358 -14.68 15.60 6.14
CA GLY A 358 -13.79 16.23 7.13
C GLY A 358 -13.20 15.23 8.12
N THR A 359 -12.96 13.98 7.70
CA THR A 359 -12.54 12.88 8.58
C THR A 359 -11.21 12.29 8.13
N GLY A 360 -10.41 11.83 9.11
CA GLY A 360 -9.18 11.10 8.87
C GLY A 360 -8.95 10.00 9.89
N ILE A 361 -8.30 8.92 9.48
CA ILE A 361 -7.87 7.82 10.34
C ILE A 361 -6.44 7.41 10.01
N PHE A 362 -5.63 7.23 11.04
CA PHE A 362 -4.25 6.73 10.96
C PHE A 362 -4.08 5.51 11.85
N ILE A 363 -3.27 4.56 11.41
CA ILE A 363 -2.73 3.47 12.23
C ILE A 363 -1.24 3.27 11.94
N GLY A 364 -0.44 3.13 13.01
CA GLY A 364 0.95 2.71 12.95
C GLY A 364 1.18 1.45 13.78
N LEU A 365 2.00 0.53 13.27
CA LEU A 365 2.28 -0.79 13.83
C LEU A 365 3.79 -0.98 13.98
N ASN A 366 4.23 -1.64 15.04
CA ASN A 366 5.63 -1.99 15.26
C ASN A 366 5.94 -3.48 15.06
N GLY A 367 5.22 -4.15 14.17
CA GLY A 367 5.46 -5.54 13.83
C GLY A 367 4.87 -5.97 12.49
N THR A 368 5.53 -6.93 11.82
CA THR A 368 5.00 -7.53 10.57
C THR A 368 3.87 -8.51 10.88
N GLY A 369 4.03 -9.34 11.92
CA GLY A 369 3.04 -10.35 12.29
C GLY A 369 3.39 -11.75 11.78
N ARG A 370 2.44 -12.69 12.00
CA ARG A 370 2.67 -14.13 11.77
C ARG A 370 2.82 -14.52 10.30
N GLN A 371 2.22 -13.76 9.42
CA GLN A 371 2.29 -13.94 7.98
C GLN A 371 2.91 -12.68 7.35
N PRO A 372 3.53 -12.78 6.16
CA PRO A 372 4.13 -11.63 5.49
C PRO A 372 3.16 -10.48 5.21
N ASP A 373 1.86 -10.77 5.10
CA ASP A 373 0.77 -9.82 4.82
C ASP A 373 -0.06 -9.43 6.05
N SER A 374 0.25 -9.97 7.26
CA SER A 374 -0.54 -9.72 8.48
C SER A 374 -0.73 -8.23 8.77
N SER A 375 0.31 -7.41 8.60
CA SER A 375 0.20 -5.95 8.80
C SER A 375 -0.70 -5.27 7.77
N VAL A 376 -0.72 -5.76 6.52
CA VAL A 376 -1.61 -5.26 5.46
C VAL A 376 -3.05 -5.64 5.78
N VAL A 377 -3.30 -6.93 6.09
CA VAL A 377 -4.64 -7.44 6.44
C VAL A 377 -5.22 -6.69 7.65
N LEU A 378 -4.39 -6.39 8.65
CA LEU A 378 -4.84 -5.63 9.83
C LEU A 378 -5.25 -4.21 9.45
N ARG A 379 -4.39 -3.46 8.73
CA ARG A 379 -4.63 -2.06 8.35
C ARG A 379 -5.85 -1.93 7.44
N SER A 380 -5.89 -2.75 6.36
CA SER A 380 -7.00 -2.73 5.41
C SER A 380 -8.31 -3.12 6.08
N GLY A 381 -8.32 -4.21 6.88
CA GLY A 381 -9.52 -4.63 7.58
C GLY A 381 -10.04 -3.59 8.58
N LEU A 382 -9.14 -2.88 9.28
CA LEU A 382 -9.55 -1.80 10.19
C LEU A 382 -10.19 -0.63 9.42
N PHE A 383 -9.61 -0.24 8.27
CA PHE A 383 -10.12 0.86 7.45
C PHE A 383 -11.43 0.50 6.74
N ASP A 384 -11.55 -0.73 6.25
CA ASP A 384 -12.79 -1.24 5.68
C ASP A 384 -13.92 -1.23 6.72
N ASP A 385 -13.65 -1.74 7.94
CA ASP A 385 -14.60 -1.74 9.04
C ASP A 385 -14.99 -0.31 9.47
N PHE A 386 -14.02 0.63 9.48
CA PHE A 386 -14.26 2.04 9.75
C PHE A 386 -15.21 2.65 8.72
N THR A 387 -14.89 2.46 7.44
CA THR A 387 -15.71 2.99 6.35
C THR A 387 -17.10 2.38 6.36
N ASP A 388 -17.21 1.06 6.48
CA ASP A 388 -18.51 0.37 6.48
C ASP A 388 -19.39 0.76 7.67
N ARG A 389 -18.77 1.10 8.82
CA ARG A 389 -19.47 1.52 10.04
C ARG A 389 -19.98 2.96 9.96
N TYR A 390 -19.12 3.88 9.55
CA TYR A 390 -19.42 5.33 9.62
C TYR A 390 -19.87 5.92 8.29
N TYR A 391 -19.47 5.30 7.18
CA TYR A 391 -19.71 5.73 5.81
C TYR A 391 -20.27 4.57 4.98
N PRO A 392 -21.46 4.05 5.33
CA PRO A 392 -22.08 2.95 4.59
C PRO A 392 -22.41 3.37 3.15
N PRO A 393 -22.65 2.41 2.24
CA PRO A 393 -22.97 2.70 0.85
C PRO A 393 -24.14 3.66 0.70
N THR A 394 -23.95 4.70 -0.11
CA THR A 394 -24.95 5.76 -0.35
C THR A 394 -25.83 5.49 -1.56
N SER A 395 -25.49 4.49 -2.38
CA SER A 395 -26.17 4.17 -3.64
C SER A 395 -26.55 2.69 -3.72
N ASP A 396 -27.51 2.39 -4.60
CA ASP A 396 -27.84 1.01 -4.98
C ASP A 396 -26.61 0.31 -5.59
N PRO A 397 -26.54 -1.04 -5.49
CA PRO A 397 -25.46 -1.81 -6.09
C PRO A 397 -25.30 -1.50 -7.58
N VAL A 398 -24.08 -1.27 -8.03
CA VAL A 398 -23.79 -0.96 -9.43
C VAL A 398 -24.20 -2.14 -10.32
N GLN A 399 -24.85 -1.84 -11.46
CA GLN A 399 -25.29 -2.86 -12.40
C GLN A 399 -24.10 -3.46 -13.16
N VAL A 400 -24.07 -4.79 -13.22
CA VAL A 400 -23.05 -5.52 -13.99
C VAL A 400 -23.36 -5.41 -15.49
N GLN A 401 -22.32 -5.10 -16.29
CA GLN A 401 -22.43 -5.00 -17.74
C GLN A 401 -22.67 -6.39 -18.36
N ALA A 402 -23.45 -6.42 -19.44
CA ALA A 402 -23.69 -7.65 -20.20
C ALA A 402 -22.40 -8.23 -20.84
N THR A 403 -21.40 -7.39 -21.05
CA THR A 403 -20.08 -7.72 -21.60
C THR A 403 -19.11 -8.30 -20.58
N SER A 404 -19.44 -8.31 -19.28
CA SER A 404 -18.52 -8.66 -18.20
C SER A 404 -17.83 -10.02 -18.41
N GLY A 405 -18.56 -11.04 -18.86
CA GLY A 405 -17.99 -12.37 -19.12
C GLY A 405 -17.00 -12.38 -20.29
N ASP A 406 -17.33 -11.73 -21.37
CA ASP A 406 -16.48 -11.66 -22.57
C ASP A 406 -15.22 -10.85 -22.29
N HIS A 407 -15.33 -9.69 -21.64
CA HIS A 407 -14.20 -8.85 -21.28
C HIS A 407 -13.32 -9.48 -20.17
N ALA A 408 -13.93 -10.17 -19.19
CA ALA A 408 -13.16 -10.94 -18.21
C ALA A 408 -12.36 -12.07 -18.86
N ALA A 409 -12.94 -12.75 -19.87
CA ALA A 409 -12.24 -13.78 -20.64
C ALA A 409 -11.09 -13.19 -21.47
N ALA A 410 -11.28 -12.03 -22.07
CA ALA A 410 -10.23 -11.33 -22.82
C ALA A 410 -9.08 -10.85 -21.93
N ALA A 411 -9.41 -10.37 -20.71
CA ALA A 411 -8.42 -9.92 -19.73
C ALA A 411 -7.70 -11.07 -18.99
N ALA A 412 -8.16 -12.33 -19.14
CA ALA A 412 -7.52 -13.48 -18.49
C ALA A 412 -6.15 -13.74 -19.10
N GLY A 413 -5.11 -13.80 -18.26
CA GLY A 413 -3.74 -13.98 -18.75
C GLY A 413 -2.69 -13.98 -17.65
N ARG A 414 -1.44 -13.91 -18.08
CA ARG A 414 -0.27 -13.72 -17.20
C ARG A 414 0.30 -12.34 -17.41
N TYR A 415 0.57 -11.66 -16.32
CA TYR A 415 1.02 -10.29 -16.31
C TYR A 415 2.27 -10.13 -15.46
N ILE A 416 3.01 -9.08 -15.70
CA ILE A 416 4.10 -8.59 -14.87
C ILE A 416 3.70 -7.23 -14.30
N THR A 417 4.14 -6.92 -13.08
CA THR A 417 3.92 -5.60 -12.51
C THR A 417 4.84 -4.56 -13.15
N SER A 418 4.35 -3.34 -13.31
CA SER A 418 5.15 -2.20 -13.77
C SER A 418 6.28 -1.85 -12.79
N ARG A 419 6.08 -2.05 -11.48
CA ARG A 419 7.10 -1.86 -10.46
C ARG A 419 8.09 -3.03 -10.48
N ARG A 420 9.19 -2.91 -11.22
CA ARG A 420 10.21 -3.96 -11.37
C ARG A 420 11.57 -3.39 -11.70
N GLY A 421 12.63 -4.18 -11.51
CA GLY A 421 13.98 -3.90 -11.99
C GLY A 421 14.26 -4.61 -13.30
N GLU A 422 14.78 -3.91 -14.30
CA GLU A 422 15.12 -4.42 -15.63
C GLU A 422 16.63 -4.44 -15.88
N SER A 423 17.38 -3.48 -15.32
CA SER A 423 18.83 -3.32 -15.57
C SER A 423 19.71 -4.22 -14.71
N SER A 424 19.15 -4.92 -13.71
CA SER A 424 19.87 -5.74 -12.75
C SER A 424 19.46 -7.22 -12.80
N PHE A 425 20.15 -8.07 -11.99
CA PHE A 425 19.74 -9.47 -11.81
C PHE A 425 18.28 -9.63 -11.32
N MET A 426 17.69 -8.58 -10.77
CA MET A 426 16.29 -8.54 -10.37
C MET A 426 15.32 -8.78 -11.54
N ARG A 427 15.75 -8.53 -12.77
CA ARG A 427 14.99 -8.93 -13.96
C ARG A 427 14.65 -10.43 -13.98
N ALA A 428 15.54 -11.28 -13.46
CA ALA A 428 15.27 -12.71 -13.34
C ALA A 428 14.12 -13.02 -12.35
N TYR A 429 13.91 -12.17 -11.33
CA TYR A 429 12.81 -12.32 -10.41
C TYR A 429 11.44 -12.11 -11.09
N SER A 430 11.36 -11.25 -12.10
CA SER A 430 10.13 -11.05 -12.87
C SER A 430 9.62 -12.33 -13.56
N LEU A 431 10.50 -13.30 -13.83
CA LEU A 431 10.11 -14.59 -14.39
C LEU A 431 9.24 -15.44 -13.44
N VAL A 432 9.42 -15.27 -12.13
CA VAL A 432 8.72 -16.03 -11.08
C VAL A 432 7.63 -15.23 -10.37
N SER A 433 7.67 -13.90 -10.45
CA SER A 433 6.71 -12.98 -9.81
C SER A 433 5.58 -12.51 -10.74
N THR A 434 5.18 -13.36 -11.69
CA THR A 434 4.05 -13.04 -12.58
C THR A 434 2.73 -13.10 -11.85
N VAL A 435 1.85 -12.15 -12.13
CA VAL A 435 0.46 -12.11 -11.65
C VAL A 435 -0.42 -12.87 -12.65
N THR A 436 -1.30 -13.72 -12.13
CA THR A 436 -2.28 -14.44 -12.96
C THR A 436 -3.63 -13.76 -12.80
N VAL A 437 -4.22 -13.34 -13.90
CA VAL A 437 -5.61 -12.87 -13.99
C VAL A 437 -6.45 -14.00 -14.57
N ARG A 438 -7.59 -14.30 -13.97
CA ARG A 438 -8.49 -15.38 -14.37
C ARG A 438 -9.88 -14.86 -14.65
N SER A 439 -10.59 -15.51 -15.56
CA SER A 439 -12.03 -15.34 -15.75
C SER A 439 -12.77 -16.49 -15.05
N ALA A 440 -13.85 -16.17 -14.35
CA ALA A 440 -14.76 -17.12 -13.73
C ALA A 440 -16.21 -16.70 -14.02
N GLY A 441 -16.71 -17.08 -15.20
CA GLY A 441 -18.00 -16.63 -15.70
C GLY A 441 -18.00 -15.14 -16.06
N ASP A 442 -18.80 -14.34 -15.36
CA ASP A 442 -18.88 -12.87 -15.52
C ASP A 442 -17.89 -12.11 -14.61
N THR A 443 -16.94 -12.81 -14.00
CA THR A 443 -16.09 -12.28 -12.94
C THR A 443 -14.63 -12.33 -13.36
N LEU A 444 -13.91 -11.24 -13.11
CA LEU A 444 -12.46 -11.15 -13.18
C LEU A 444 -11.90 -11.45 -11.79
N VAL A 445 -10.94 -12.38 -11.70
CA VAL A 445 -10.34 -12.81 -10.43
C VAL A 445 -8.83 -12.66 -10.50
N ILE A 446 -8.27 -11.95 -9.54
CA ILE A 446 -6.82 -11.87 -9.31
C ILE A 446 -6.54 -12.55 -7.97
N PRO A 447 -5.98 -13.78 -7.94
CA PRO A 447 -5.79 -14.53 -6.69
C PRO A 447 -4.91 -13.83 -5.64
N ALA A 448 -4.13 -12.83 -6.05
CA ALA A 448 -3.30 -12.02 -5.15
C ALA A 448 -4.09 -10.91 -4.45
N LEU A 449 -5.30 -10.57 -4.92
CA LEU A 449 -6.22 -9.64 -4.26
C LEU A 449 -7.24 -10.46 -3.47
N THR A 450 -7.31 -10.22 -2.18
CA THR A 450 -8.22 -10.97 -1.29
C THR A 450 -9.04 -10.02 -0.45
N ASP A 451 -10.23 -10.47 -0.07
CA ASP A 451 -11.03 -9.81 0.97
C ASP A 451 -10.38 -9.99 2.37
N ALA A 452 -10.98 -9.37 3.37
CA ALA A 452 -10.53 -9.49 4.77
C ALA A 452 -10.57 -10.93 5.33
N SER A 453 -11.26 -11.86 4.64
CA SER A 453 -11.33 -13.28 5.00
C SER A 453 -10.28 -14.13 4.26
N GLY A 454 -9.49 -13.52 3.38
CA GLY A 454 -8.47 -14.19 2.58
C GLY A 454 -9.00 -14.92 1.34
N HIS A 455 -10.26 -14.69 0.94
CA HIS A 455 -10.78 -15.20 -0.32
C HIS A 455 -10.42 -14.26 -1.47
N PRO A 456 -10.09 -14.81 -2.66
CA PRO A 456 -9.87 -13.99 -3.84
C PRO A 456 -11.07 -13.08 -4.11
N LEU A 457 -10.77 -11.80 -4.41
CA LEU A 457 -11.81 -10.85 -4.79
C LEU A 457 -12.40 -11.21 -6.15
N GLU A 458 -13.72 -11.12 -6.23
CA GLU A 458 -14.50 -11.26 -7.45
C GLU A 458 -14.90 -9.88 -7.95
N LEU A 459 -14.31 -9.47 -9.07
CA LEU A 459 -14.53 -8.17 -9.69
C LEU A 459 -15.44 -8.33 -10.90
N ARG A 460 -16.44 -7.46 -11.02
CA ARG A 460 -17.40 -7.46 -12.15
C ARG A 460 -17.32 -6.16 -12.91
N GLU A 461 -17.55 -6.26 -14.20
CA GLU A 461 -17.56 -5.08 -15.06
C GLU A 461 -18.79 -4.21 -14.77
N THR A 462 -18.56 -2.96 -14.40
CA THR A 462 -19.60 -1.99 -14.05
C THR A 462 -19.72 -0.89 -15.09
N GLU A 463 -18.63 -0.57 -15.76
CA GLU A 463 -18.54 0.26 -16.95
C GLU A 463 -17.66 -0.46 -17.98
N PRO A 464 -17.73 -0.15 -19.29
CA PRO A 464 -16.93 -0.84 -20.29
C PRO A 464 -15.44 -0.88 -19.93
N TRP A 465 -14.89 -2.08 -19.76
CA TRP A 465 -13.51 -2.35 -19.36
C TRP A 465 -13.12 -1.85 -17.96
N LEU A 466 -14.09 -1.57 -17.11
CA LEU A 466 -13.89 -1.22 -15.71
C LEU A 466 -14.47 -2.31 -14.80
N PHE A 467 -13.63 -3.02 -14.09
CA PHE A 467 -13.98 -4.08 -13.14
C PHE A 467 -13.83 -3.59 -11.70
N GLN A 468 -14.84 -3.81 -10.87
CA GLN A 468 -14.77 -3.44 -9.47
C GLN A 468 -15.43 -4.48 -8.55
N ASP A 469 -15.04 -4.46 -7.28
CA ASP A 469 -15.70 -5.19 -6.21
C ASP A 469 -16.98 -4.44 -5.76
N PRO A 470 -17.90 -5.08 -5.02
CA PRO A 470 -19.16 -4.46 -4.63
C PRO A 470 -19.03 -3.17 -3.83
N ALA A 471 -17.94 -3.01 -3.05
CA ALA A 471 -17.69 -1.80 -2.27
C ALA A 471 -16.98 -0.69 -3.06
N GLY A 472 -16.45 -1.00 -4.25
CA GLY A 472 -15.69 -0.05 -5.08
C GLY A 472 -14.26 0.18 -4.61
N THR A 473 -13.77 -0.56 -3.62
CA THR A 473 -12.40 -0.44 -3.08
C THR A 473 -11.34 -0.89 -4.09
N HIS A 474 -11.67 -1.90 -4.90
CA HIS A 474 -10.81 -2.36 -5.99
C HIS A 474 -11.47 -2.00 -7.31
N ARG A 475 -10.86 -1.07 -8.02
CA ARG A 475 -11.36 -0.52 -9.27
C ARG A 475 -10.29 -0.63 -10.34
N LEU A 476 -10.42 -1.62 -11.22
CA LEU A 476 -9.43 -2.05 -12.20
C LEU A 476 -9.88 -1.69 -13.60
N ALA A 477 -9.23 -0.69 -14.19
CA ALA A 477 -9.43 -0.34 -15.59
C ALA A 477 -8.53 -1.19 -16.48
N VAL A 478 -9.08 -1.66 -17.59
CA VAL A 478 -8.37 -2.46 -18.60
C VAL A 478 -8.20 -1.63 -19.86
N ALA A 479 -6.96 -1.39 -20.25
CA ALA A 479 -6.62 -0.75 -21.53
C ALA A 479 -6.45 -1.83 -22.61
N THR A 480 -7.04 -1.58 -23.79
CA THR A 480 -6.94 -2.45 -24.96
C THR A 480 -6.46 -1.65 -26.17
N ASP A 481 -5.81 -2.33 -27.10
CA ASP A 481 -5.52 -1.78 -28.43
C ASP A 481 -6.77 -1.76 -29.34
N ASP A 482 -6.61 -1.26 -30.57
CA ASP A 482 -7.66 -1.20 -31.58
C ASP A 482 -8.20 -2.59 -31.98
N SER A 483 -7.47 -3.67 -31.72
CA SER A 483 -7.90 -5.05 -31.99
C SER A 483 -8.67 -5.68 -30.81
N GLY A 484 -8.69 -5.02 -29.65
CA GLY A 484 -9.27 -5.53 -28.41
C GLY A 484 -8.29 -6.41 -27.61
N GLU A 485 -7.00 -6.44 -27.96
CA GLU A 485 -5.97 -7.11 -27.16
C GLU A 485 -5.61 -6.24 -25.94
N VAL A 486 -5.51 -6.86 -24.76
CA VAL A 486 -5.22 -6.14 -23.51
C VAL A 486 -3.76 -5.68 -23.49
N GLU A 487 -3.56 -4.39 -23.35
CA GLU A 487 -2.24 -3.74 -23.21
C GLU A 487 -1.83 -3.52 -21.76
N ALA A 488 -2.79 -3.19 -20.89
CA ALA A 488 -2.52 -2.90 -19.48
C ALA A 488 -3.77 -3.07 -18.61
N ILE A 489 -3.56 -3.33 -17.31
CA ILE A 489 -4.63 -3.31 -16.29
C ILE A 489 -4.14 -2.45 -15.12
N SER A 490 -4.91 -1.46 -14.69
CA SER A 490 -4.62 -0.70 -13.48
C SER A 490 -4.80 -1.62 -12.26
N LEU A 491 -3.74 -1.92 -11.52
CA LEU A 491 -3.80 -2.77 -10.33
C LEU A 491 -4.09 -1.96 -9.07
N MET A 492 -3.45 -0.83 -8.98
CA MET A 492 -3.57 0.17 -7.93
C MET A 492 -3.01 1.50 -8.47
N PRO A 493 -3.26 2.65 -7.84
CA PRO A 493 -2.89 3.96 -8.38
C PRO A 493 -1.45 4.10 -8.88
N ALA A 494 -0.50 3.41 -8.24
CA ALA A 494 0.92 3.47 -8.60
C ALA A 494 1.48 2.13 -9.13
N ALA A 495 0.63 1.22 -9.60
CA ALA A 495 1.07 -0.05 -10.17
C ALA A 495 0.13 -0.54 -11.28
N THR A 496 0.71 -0.93 -12.39
CA THR A 496 0.04 -1.42 -13.58
C THR A 496 0.46 -2.86 -13.87
N LEU A 497 -0.45 -3.69 -14.29
CA LEU A 497 -0.17 -5.02 -14.84
C LEU A 497 0.00 -4.91 -16.34
N LEU A 498 1.13 -5.37 -16.86
CA LEU A 498 1.45 -5.43 -18.28
C LEU A 498 1.48 -6.89 -18.71
N PRO A 499 0.99 -7.26 -19.92
CA PRO A 499 1.03 -8.63 -20.41
C PRO A 499 2.43 -9.22 -20.33
N ALA A 500 2.57 -10.41 -19.74
CA ALA A 500 3.86 -11.06 -19.63
C ALA A 500 4.35 -11.49 -21.03
N PRO A 501 5.62 -11.19 -21.41
CA PRO A 501 6.15 -11.58 -22.69
C PRO A 501 6.03 -13.10 -22.93
N ALA A 502 5.66 -13.52 -24.14
CA ALA A 502 5.42 -14.92 -24.47
C ALA A 502 6.62 -15.85 -24.19
N TRP A 503 7.85 -15.31 -24.20
CA TRP A 503 9.07 -16.06 -23.91
C TRP A 503 9.33 -16.32 -22.41
N TYR A 504 8.57 -15.67 -21.50
CA TYR A 504 8.76 -15.86 -20.04
C TYR A 504 8.51 -17.30 -19.61
N LEU A 505 7.41 -17.92 -20.04
CA LEU A 505 7.11 -19.30 -19.66
C LEU A 505 8.12 -20.32 -20.22
N PRO A 506 8.49 -20.31 -21.50
CA PRO A 506 9.56 -21.18 -22.02
C PRO A 506 10.90 -20.99 -21.30
N LEU A 507 11.29 -19.76 -20.99
CA LEU A 507 12.54 -19.49 -20.28
C LEU A 507 12.48 -19.99 -18.83
N LEU A 508 11.38 -19.80 -18.14
CA LEU A 508 11.17 -20.33 -16.77
C LEU A 508 11.27 -21.86 -16.76
N LEU A 509 10.62 -22.55 -17.72
CA LEU A 509 10.70 -23.99 -17.84
C LEU A 509 12.13 -24.46 -18.11
N ALA A 510 12.86 -23.79 -19.00
CA ALA A 510 14.26 -24.08 -19.28
C ALA A 510 15.15 -23.89 -18.02
N LEU A 511 14.93 -22.83 -17.25
CA LEU A 511 15.63 -22.57 -16.01
C LEU A 511 15.36 -23.67 -14.97
N VAL A 512 14.09 -24.08 -14.78
CA VAL A 512 13.72 -25.18 -13.87
C VAL A 512 14.40 -26.47 -14.27
N VAL A 513 14.39 -26.82 -15.58
CA VAL A 513 15.06 -28.03 -16.10
C VAL A 513 16.57 -27.94 -15.83
N ALA A 514 17.20 -26.81 -16.07
CA ALA A 514 18.61 -26.60 -15.80
C ALA A 514 18.95 -26.77 -14.30
N LEU A 515 18.15 -26.20 -13.40
CA LEU A 515 18.30 -26.36 -11.95
C LEU A 515 18.16 -27.83 -11.50
N VAL A 516 17.18 -28.55 -12.05
CA VAL A 516 17.00 -29.99 -11.78
C VAL A 516 18.21 -30.79 -12.25
N VAL A 517 18.72 -30.52 -13.44
CA VAL A 517 19.95 -31.18 -13.97
C VAL A 517 21.16 -30.91 -13.08
N VAL A 518 21.35 -29.66 -12.65
CA VAL A 518 22.44 -29.29 -11.72
C VAL A 518 22.26 -29.99 -10.37
N ALA A 519 21.06 -30.04 -9.82
CA ALA A 519 20.78 -30.74 -8.56
C ALA A 519 21.08 -32.23 -8.66
N ILE A 520 20.66 -32.89 -9.75
CA ILE A 520 20.96 -34.30 -10.02
C ILE A 520 22.48 -34.50 -10.14
N ALA A 521 23.19 -33.62 -10.85
CA ALA A 521 24.64 -33.69 -10.99
C ALA A 521 25.35 -33.55 -9.64
N LEU A 522 24.96 -32.58 -8.80
CA LEU A 522 25.51 -32.36 -7.48
C LEU A 522 25.29 -33.54 -6.51
N VAL A 523 24.12 -34.19 -6.56
CA VAL A 523 23.81 -35.36 -5.75
C VAL A 523 24.51 -36.62 -6.27
N SER A 524 24.57 -36.81 -7.59
CA SER A 524 25.18 -38.00 -8.21
C SER A 524 26.73 -37.99 -8.19
N TRP A 525 27.34 -36.81 -8.19
CA TRP A 525 28.81 -36.72 -8.20
C TRP A 525 29.49 -37.33 -6.96
N PRO A 526 29.07 -37.04 -5.71
CA PRO A 526 29.62 -37.70 -4.52
C PRO A 526 29.38 -39.22 -4.54
N ALA A 527 28.21 -39.66 -5.00
CA ALA A 527 27.90 -41.08 -5.12
C ALA A 527 28.84 -41.78 -6.11
N ARG A 528 29.14 -41.17 -7.26
CA ARG A 528 30.11 -41.70 -8.26
C ARG A 528 31.54 -41.74 -7.72
N VAL A 529 31.94 -40.72 -6.97
CA VAL A 529 33.25 -40.69 -6.33
C VAL A 529 33.41 -41.82 -5.29
N VAL A 530 32.38 -42.01 -4.43
CA VAL A 530 32.39 -43.09 -3.42
C VAL A 530 32.35 -44.49 -4.06
N ILE A 531 31.58 -44.68 -5.15
CA ILE A 531 31.55 -45.92 -5.88
C ILE A 531 32.91 -46.18 -6.58
N GLY A 532 33.48 -45.16 -7.20
CA GLY A 532 34.82 -45.26 -7.81
C GLY A 532 35.93 -45.67 -6.83
N TRP A 533 35.88 -45.17 -5.59
CA TRP A 533 36.81 -45.51 -4.51
C TRP A 533 36.59 -46.94 -3.97
N ARG A 534 35.40 -47.50 -4.12
CA ARG A 534 35.08 -48.89 -3.69
C ARG A 534 35.37 -49.94 -4.76
N LEU A 535 35.46 -49.53 -6.01
CA LEU A 535 35.66 -50.41 -7.15
C LEU A 535 37.09 -50.39 -7.72
N GLY A 536 37.94 -49.44 -7.33
CA GLY A 536 39.37 -49.34 -7.63
C GLY A 536 40.19 -49.73 -6.41
#